data_18ea8d6c8de34f694a13e5d87f673de0
#
_entry.id   18ea8d6c8de34f694a13e5d87f673de0
#
_cell.length_a   1.000
_cell.length_b   1.000
_cell.length_c   1.000
_cell.angle_alpha   90.00
_cell.angle_beta   90.00
_cell.angle_gamma   90.00
#
_symmetry.space_group_name_H-M   'P 1'
#
loop_
_entity.id
_entity.type
_entity.pdbx_description
1 polymer ?
#
loop_
_entity_poly.entity_id
_entity_poly.type
_entity_poly.pdbx_seq_one_letter_code
_entity_poly.pdbx_strand_id
1 'polypeptide(L)'
;MGTDLEEIAAYIREALHLPASGPVGNLVQTLERSGVFVTIIKRNAIAKSFSSLAAMTTNGVPIVAISSDLDRYGQREELTHVLMYLLFSDINERILNNAVEYFLLPSEDIIRELGRKRKSLCAKEIRIIAEKYGVFEKCVVRRAKEEGIINRKWQNNIQNIIVDERKAELPTRLLQIVLRAYTEGETSISRAAELLQTDSSTAATTLKE
;
A
#
# COMPACT_ATOMS: atom_id res chain seq x y z
N MET A 1 -11.77 23.71 -6.73
CA MET A 1 -11.91 22.54 -5.84
C MET A 1 -10.76 21.57 -6.11
N GLY A 2 -9.52 22.04 -5.93
CA GLY A 2 -8.32 21.20 -5.97
C GLY A 2 -7.79 20.89 -4.58
N THR A 3 -8.33 21.54 -3.59
CA THR A 3 -7.90 21.57 -2.21
C THR A 3 -8.07 20.22 -1.50
N ASP A 4 -9.11 19.49 -1.85
CA ASP A 4 -9.55 18.36 -1.06
C ASP A 4 -8.60 17.15 -1.08
N LEU A 5 -7.93 16.87 -2.22
CA LEU A 5 -7.09 15.68 -2.37
C LEU A 5 -5.76 15.77 -1.60
N GLU A 6 -5.12 16.93 -1.68
CA GLU A 6 -3.87 17.19 -0.93
C GLU A 6 -4.13 17.28 0.56
N GLU A 7 -5.21 17.93 0.98
CA GLU A 7 -5.61 18.03 2.39
C GLU A 7 -5.93 16.67 2.98
N ILE A 8 -6.68 15.81 2.27
CA ILE A 8 -6.96 14.43 2.68
C ILE A 8 -5.64 13.65 2.83
N ALA A 9 -4.77 13.73 1.83
CA ALA A 9 -3.49 13.03 1.86
C ALA A 9 -2.59 13.52 3.00
N ALA A 10 -2.52 14.83 3.23
CA ALA A 10 -1.75 15.43 4.32
C ALA A 10 -2.29 15.02 5.69
N TYR A 11 -3.60 15.04 5.89
CA TYR A 11 -4.24 14.60 7.12
C TYR A 11 -3.89 13.15 7.46
N ILE A 12 -3.93 12.24 6.46
CA ILE A 12 -3.59 10.84 6.68
C ILE A 12 -2.09 10.67 7.01
N ARG A 13 -1.22 11.42 6.34
CA ARG A 13 0.21 11.39 6.66
C ARG A 13 0.46 11.84 8.10
N GLU A 14 -0.19 12.90 8.53
CA GLU A 14 -0.12 13.39 9.91
C GLU A 14 -0.66 12.34 10.91
N ALA A 15 -1.83 11.77 10.65
CA ALA A 15 -2.44 10.73 11.49
C ALA A 15 -1.56 9.48 11.62
N LEU A 16 -0.79 9.15 10.60
CA LEU A 16 0.18 8.04 10.61
C LEU A 16 1.58 8.46 11.09
N HIS A 17 1.76 9.69 11.56
CA HIS A 17 3.06 10.26 11.97
C HIS A 17 4.13 10.18 10.88
N LEU A 18 3.72 10.32 9.62
CA LEU A 18 4.61 10.36 8.47
C LEU A 18 5.02 11.79 8.16
N PRO A 19 6.20 12.01 7.56
CA PRO A 19 6.56 13.30 7.02
C PRO A 19 5.55 13.77 5.96
N ALA A 20 5.32 15.08 5.85
CA ALA A 20 4.44 15.66 4.84
C ALA A 20 4.86 15.30 3.40
N SER A 21 6.16 15.13 3.16
CA SER A 21 6.75 14.73 1.87
C SER A 21 7.71 13.56 2.03
N GLY A 22 8.12 12.98 0.92
CA GLY A 22 9.00 11.80 0.86
C GLY A 22 8.25 10.47 0.72
N PRO A 23 8.95 9.42 0.33
CA PRO A 23 8.36 8.11 0.15
C PRO A 23 7.87 7.55 1.50
N VAL A 24 6.69 6.94 1.49
CA VAL A 24 6.22 6.13 2.62
C VAL A 24 7.05 4.85 2.63
N GLY A 25 7.73 4.57 3.72
CA GLY A 25 8.53 3.35 3.89
C GLY A 25 7.67 2.09 3.76
N ASN A 26 7.82 1.14 4.68
CA ASN A 26 6.94 -0.03 4.73
C ASN A 26 5.55 0.39 5.25
N LEU A 27 4.55 0.43 4.36
CA LEU A 27 3.20 0.89 4.69
C LEU A 27 2.50 -0.08 5.64
N VAL A 28 2.70 -1.39 5.47
CA VAL A 28 2.13 -2.40 6.38
C VAL A 28 2.61 -2.16 7.81
N GLN A 29 3.92 -2.02 8.01
CA GLN A 29 4.47 -1.73 9.35
C GLN A 29 3.98 -0.39 9.91
N THR A 30 3.82 0.63 9.06
CA THR A 30 3.30 1.94 9.47
C THR A 30 1.87 1.80 10.00
N LEU A 31 1.00 1.07 9.30
CA LEU A 31 -0.36 0.78 9.73
C LEU A 31 -0.39 -0.04 11.02
N GLU A 32 0.44 -1.08 11.12
CA GLU A 32 0.53 -1.90 12.33
C GLU A 32 0.96 -1.09 13.57
N ARG A 33 1.91 -0.16 13.41
CA ARG A 33 2.34 0.77 14.48
C ARG A 33 1.23 1.73 14.89
N SER A 34 0.38 2.12 13.96
CA SER A 34 -0.79 2.97 14.21
C SER A 34 -1.99 2.20 14.76
N GLY A 35 -1.83 0.91 15.08
CA GLY A 35 -2.87 0.09 15.71
C GLY A 35 -3.79 -0.63 14.75
N VAL A 36 -3.58 -0.53 13.43
CA VAL A 36 -4.34 -1.30 12.43
C VAL A 36 -3.80 -2.73 12.37
N PHE A 37 -4.66 -3.72 12.44
CA PHE A 37 -4.28 -5.11 12.24
C PHE A 37 -4.34 -5.44 10.74
N VAL A 38 -3.21 -5.74 10.12
CA VAL A 38 -3.12 -6.09 8.70
C VAL A 38 -2.96 -7.60 8.55
N THR A 39 -3.71 -8.21 7.65
CA THR A 39 -3.60 -9.63 7.30
C THR A 39 -3.64 -9.82 5.79
N ILE A 40 -2.91 -10.81 5.30
CA ILE A 40 -2.92 -11.22 3.89
C ILE A 40 -3.77 -12.47 3.78
N ILE A 41 -4.69 -12.49 2.83
CA ILE A 41 -5.60 -13.61 2.62
C ILE A 41 -5.44 -14.16 1.21
N LYS A 42 -5.34 -15.48 1.10
CA LYS A 42 -5.33 -16.16 -0.20
C LYS A 42 -6.68 -15.99 -0.87
N ARG A 43 -6.67 -15.55 -2.13
CA ARG A 43 -7.86 -15.25 -2.93
C ARG A 43 -8.89 -16.38 -2.97
N ASN A 44 -8.43 -17.63 -3.01
CA ASN A 44 -9.29 -18.80 -3.06
C ASN A 44 -10.16 -19.00 -1.80
N ALA A 45 -9.84 -18.32 -0.70
CA ALA A 45 -10.54 -18.48 0.58
C ALA A 45 -11.82 -17.64 0.69
N ILE A 46 -11.96 -16.54 -0.08
CA ILE A 46 -13.07 -15.59 0.09
C ILE A 46 -13.86 -15.38 -1.21
N ALA A 47 -13.25 -14.86 -2.25
CA ALA A 47 -13.91 -14.58 -3.54
C ALA A 47 -12.91 -14.36 -4.67
N LYS A 48 -13.33 -14.65 -5.90
CA LYS A 48 -12.50 -14.46 -7.11
C LYS A 48 -12.14 -12.99 -7.40
N SER A 49 -12.89 -12.01 -6.88
CA SER A 49 -12.71 -10.58 -7.11
C SER A 49 -12.27 -9.81 -5.86
N PHE A 50 -11.80 -10.51 -4.82
CA PHE A 50 -11.37 -9.87 -3.59
C PHE A 50 -10.01 -9.17 -3.79
N SER A 51 -9.93 -7.88 -3.50
CA SER A 51 -8.69 -7.09 -3.44
C SER A 51 -8.35 -6.74 -1.99
N SER A 52 -9.31 -6.14 -1.29
CA SER A 52 -9.16 -5.72 0.10
C SER A 52 -10.50 -5.72 0.84
N LEU A 53 -10.45 -5.76 2.15
CA LEU A 53 -11.58 -5.64 3.04
C LEU A 53 -11.15 -4.92 4.31
N ALA A 54 -12.00 -4.05 4.83
CA ALA A 54 -11.80 -3.45 6.14
C ALA A 54 -12.97 -3.74 7.06
N ALA A 55 -12.68 -3.89 8.34
CA ALA A 55 -13.66 -4.05 9.39
C ALA A 55 -13.14 -3.46 10.69
N MET A 56 -14.08 -3.15 11.59
CA MET A 56 -13.77 -2.80 12.99
C MET A 56 -14.14 -3.96 13.88
N THR A 57 -13.25 -4.31 14.80
CA THR A 57 -13.60 -5.25 15.87
C THR A 57 -14.61 -4.64 16.85
N THR A 58 -15.26 -5.46 17.63
CA THR A 58 -16.15 -5.00 18.73
C THR A 58 -15.43 -4.10 19.74
N ASN A 59 -14.12 -4.24 19.87
CA ASN A 59 -13.26 -3.42 20.74
C ASN A 59 -12.66 -2.19 20.03
N GLY A 60 -13.13 -1.85 18.83
CA GLY A 60 -12.69 -0.67 18.09
C GLY A 60 -11.31 -0.79 17.42
N VAL A 61 -10.77 -2.00 17.27
CA VAL A 61 -9.51 -2.20 16.54
C VAL A 61 -9.81 -2.36 15.04
N PRO A 62 -9.23 -1.53 14.17
CA PRO A 62 -9.38 -1.69 12.73
C PRO A 62 -8.60 -2.91 12.22
N ILE A 63 -9.24 -3.70 11.38
CA ILE A 63 -8.64 -4.85 10.70
C ILE A 63 -8.71 -4.59 9.21
N VAL A 64 -7.61 -4.80 8.52
CA VAL A 64 -7.52 -4.74 7.05
C VAL A 64 -7.01 -6.08 6.54
N ALA A 65 -7.78 -6.68 5.65
CA ALA A 65 -7.39 -7.88 4.92
C ALA A 65 -7.13 -7.53 3.46
N ILE A 66 -6.01 -7.97 2.91
CA ILE A 66 -5.63 -7.76 1.52
C ILE A 66 -5.35 -9.09 0.82
N SER A 67 -5.57 -9.12 -0.51
CA SER A 67 -5.31 -10.30 -1.32
C SER A 67 -3.81 -10.58 -1.45
N SER A 68 -3.43 -11.85 -1.36
CA SER A 68 -2.07 -12.33 -1.63
C SER A 68 -1.63 -12.16 -3.09
N ASP A 69 -2.57 -11.92 -4.01
CA ASP A 69 -2.28 -11.80 -5.45
C ASP A 69 -1.77 -10.41 -5.84
N LEU A 70 -1.80 -9.46 -4.90
CA LEU A 70 -1.32 -8.11 -5.14
C LEU A 70 0.21 -8.06 -5.05
N ASP A 71 0.83 -7.44 -6.06
CA ASP A 71 2.22 -7.04 -5.94
C ASP A 71 2.35 -5.86 -4.94
N ARG A 72 3.58 -5.48 -4.59
CA ARG A 72 3.85 -4.40 -3.64
C ARG A 72 3.12 -3.09 -3.98
N TYR A 73 2.99 -2.73 -5.24
CA TYR A 73 2.38 -1.46 -5.64
C TYR A 73 0.85 -1.52 -5.53
N GLY A 74 0.26 -2.63 -5.99
CA GLY A 74 -1.17 -2.89 -5.81
C GLY A 74 -1.55 -2.99 -4.33
N GLN A 75 -0.73 -3.67 -3.53
CA GLN A 75 -0.91 -3.74 -2.08
C GLN A 75 -0.93 -2.35 -1.42
N ARG A 76 0.02 -1.47 -1.78
CA ARG A 76 0.09 -0.11 -1.23
C ARG A 76 -1.08 0.75 -1.68
N GLU A 77 -1.49 0.65 -2.95
CA GLU A 77 -2.67 1.33 -3.50
C GLU A 77 -3.93 0.90 -2.71
N GLU A 78 -4.15 -0.39 -2.54
CA GLU A 78 -5.30 -0.95 -1.82
C GLU A 78 -5.29 -0.63 -0.31
N LEU A 79 -4.16 -0.76 0.36
CA LEU A 79 -4.05 -0.40 1.78
C LEU A 79 -4.36 1.08 2.03
N THR A 80 -3.86 1.96 1.15
CA THR A 80 -4.14 3.39 1.25
C THR A 80 -5.62 3.68 0.99
N HIS A 81 -6.21 3.03 -0.02
CA HIS A 81 -7.63 3.18 -0.34
C HIS A 81 -8.53 2.77 0.84
N VAL A 82 -8.28 1.58 1.40
CA VAL A 82 -9.03 1.07 2.56
C VAL A 82 -8.88 1.97 3.78
N LEU A 83 -7.67 2.48 4.03
CA LEU A 83 -7.42 3.42 5.12
C LEU A 83 -8.23 4.71 4.94
N MET A 84 -8.23 5.27 3.74
CA MET A 84 -9.03 6.45 3.42
C MET A 84 -10.53 6.19 3.63
N TYR A 85 -11.01 5.05 3.20
CA TYR A 85 -12.40 4.66 3.39
C TYR A 85 -12.77 4.53 4.88
N LEU A 86 -11.89 3.96 5.70
CA LEU A 86 -12.10 3.85 7.15
C LEU A 86 -12.15 5.22 7.86
N LEU A 87 -11.35 6.18 7.38
CA LEU A 87 -11.25 7.49 8.00
C LEU A 87 -12.29 8.49 7.46
N PHE A 88 -12.75 8.32 6.23
CA PHE A 88 -13.57 9.28 5.50
C PHE A 88 -14.78 8.62 4.84
N SER A 89 -15.56 7.86 5.60
CA SER A 89 -16.75 7.14 5.10
C SER A 89 -17.78 8.05 4.40
N ASP A 90 -17.82 9.34 4.74
CA ASP A 90 -18.77 10.30 4.20
C ASP A 90 -18.28 10.99 2.91
N ILE A 91 -17.03 10.75 2.50
CA ILE A 91 -16.46 11.33 1.29
C ILE A 91 -16.72 10.40 0.09
N ASN A 92 -17.00 10.99 -1.06
CA ASN A 92 -17.23 10.26 -2.29
C ASN A 92 -16.01 9.37 -2.64
N GLU A 93 -16.27 8.10 -2.92
CA GLU A 93 -15.25 7.09 -3.24
C GLU A 93 -14.31 7.53 -4.40
N ARG A 94 -14.82 8.24 -5.40
CA ARG A 94 -14.00 8.76 -6.50
C ARG A 94 -12.96 9.78 -6.02
N ILE A 95 -13.31 10.59 -5.03
CA ILE A 95 -12.38 11.55 -4.42
C ILE A 95 -11.31 10.80 -3.64
N LEU A 96 -11.71 9.83 -2.83
CA LEU A 96 -10.79 8.99 -2.06
C LEU A 96 -9.81 8.24 -2.98
N ASN A 97 -10.30 7.63 -4.05
CA ASN A 97 -9.46 6.93 -5.04
C ASN A 97 -8.39 7.85 -5.64
N ASN A 98 -8.73 9.10 -5.92
CA ASN A 98 -7.75 10.06 -6.42
C ASN A 98 -6.76 10.49 -5.32
N ALA A 99 -7.21 10.65 -4.08
CA ALA A 99 -6.35 11.05 -2.96
C ALA A 99 -5.25 10.03 -2.63
N VAL A 100 -5.46 8.74 -2.95
CA VAL A 100 -4.45 7.67 -2.79
C VAL A 100 -3.11 8.04 -3.43
N GLU A 101 -3.14 8.59 -4.64
CA GLU A 101 -1.91 8.95 -5.33
C GLU A 101 -1.21 10.17 -4.73
N TYR A 102 -1.99 11.12 -4.19
CA TYR A 102 -1.43 12.28 -3.46
C TYR A 102 -0.79 11.86 -2.14
N PHE A 103 -1.34 10.84 -1.46
CA PHE A 103 -0.73 10.27 -0.28
C PHE A 103 0.58 9.55 -0.58
N LEU A 104 0.62 8.71 -1.61
CA LEU A 104 1.80 7.92 -1.97
C LEU A 104 2.88 8.76 -2.67
N LEU A 105 2.48 9.73 -3.50
CA LEU A 105 3.36 10.62 -4.26
C LEU A 105 2.87 12.07 -4.18
N PRO A 106 3.20 12.80 -3.09
CA PRO A 106 2.81 14.20 -2.89
C PRO A 106 3.23 15.14 -4.02
N SER A 107 2.52 16.26 -4.16
CA SER A 107 2.79 17.29 -5.18
C SER A 107 4.20 17.87 -5.09
N GLU A 108 4.67 18.15 -3.88
CA GLU A 108 6.05 18.60 -3.64
C GLU A 108 7.08 17.59 -4.14
N ASP A 109 6.82 16.31 -3.92
CA ASP A 109 7.73 15.23 -4.27
C ASP A 109 7.84 15.07 -5.79
N ILE A 110 6.74 14.98 -6.51
CA ILE A 110 6.80 14.86 -7.98
C ILE A 110 7.43 16.08 -8.65
N ILE A 111 7.21 17.28 -8.08
CA ILE A 111 7.86 18.52 -8.55
C ILE A 111 9.36 18.48 -8.25
N ARG A 112 9.76 17.97 -7.08
CA ARG A 112 11.18 17.83 -6.70
C ARG A 112 11.91 16.83 -7.59
N GLU A 113 11.28 15.72 -7.94
CA GLU A 113 11.87 14.66 -8.76
C GLU A 113 11.99 15.07 -10.25
N LEU A 114 10.98 15.71 -10.80
CA LEU A 114 10.90 16.02 -12.23
C LEU A 114 11.20 17.48 -12.60
N GLY A 115 11.17 18.38 -11.62
CA GLY A 115 11.17 19.82 -11.88
C GLY A 115 9.79 20.34 -12.29
N ARG A 116 9.66 21.68 -12.38
CA ARG A 116 8.36 22.33 -12.59
C ARG A 116 7.83 22.25 -14.02
N LYS A 117 8.68 21.99 -15.02
CA LYS A 117 8.23 21.95 -16.43
C LYS A 117 9.16 21.09 -17.29
N ARG A 118 8.57 20.17 -18.01
CA ARG A 118 9.27 19.23 -18.89
C ARG A 118 8.56 19.10 -20.23
N LYS A 119 9.32 18.90 -21.29
CA LYS A 119 8.76 18.58 -22.64
C LYS A 119 8.34 17.12 -22.73
N SER A 120 9.13 16.24 -22.12
CA SER A 120 8.92 14.78 -22.12
C SER A 120 9.58 14.15 -20.90
N LEU A 121 9.19 12.91 -20.58
CA LEU A 121 9.79 12.05 -19.58
C LEU A 121 10.30 10.78 -20.25
N CYS A 122 11.43 10.24 -19.80
CA CYS A 122 11.88 8.95 -20.27
C CYS A 122 11.37 7.81 -19.38
N ALA A 123 11.22 6.62 -19.94
CA ALA A 123 10.69 5.46 -19.22
C ALA A 123 11.54 5.07 -17.99
N LYS A 124 12.87 5.21 -18.09
CA LYS A 124 13.78 4.90 -16.97
C LYS A 124 13.58 5.87 -15.79
N GLU A 125 13.42 7.18 -16.07
CA GLU A 125 13.15 8.21 -15.06
C GLU A 125 11.83 7.93 -14.33
N ILE A 126 10.76 7.61 -15.07
CA ILE A 126 9.47 7.26 -14.52
C ILE A 126 9.57 6.03 -13.59
N ARG A 127 10.32 4.99 -13.99
CA ARG A 127 10.51 3.79 -13.17
C ARG A 127 11.27 4.05 -11.88
N ILE A 128 12.34 4.85 -11.94
CA ILE A 128 13.11 5.21 -10.75
C ILE A 128 12.21 5.89 -9.71
N ILE A 129 11.34 6.80 -10.16
CA ILE A 129 10.38 7.47 -9.28
C ILE A 129 9.32 6.48 -8.78
N ALA A 130 8.76 5.66 -9.67
CA ALA A 130 7.77 4.64 -9.32
C ALA A 130 8.30 3.69 -8.25
N GLU A 131 9.54 3.20 -8.40
CA GLU A 131 10.21 2.33 -7.44
C GLU A 131 10.46 3.05 -6.10
N LYS A 132 10.99 4.26 -6.15
CA LYS A 132 11.28 5.08 -4.96
C LYS A 132 10.05 5.31 -4.09
N TYR A 133 8.91 5.60 -4.71
CA TYR A 133 7.66 5.90 -4.00
C TYR A 133 6.75 4.67 -3.83
N GLY A 134 7.07 3.56 -4.45
CA GLY A 134 6.28 2.32 -4.39
C GLY A 134 4.92 2.48 -5.06
N VAL A 135 4.87 3.12 -6.22
CA VAL A 135 3.66 3.38 -7.02
C VAL A 135 3.81 2.86 -8.44
N PHE A 136 2.70 2.66 -9.14
CA PHE A 136 2.75 2.30 -10.56
C PHE A 136 3.27 3.47 -11.41
N GLU A 137 3.91 3.16 -12.51
CA GLU A 137 4.42 4.14 -13.48
C GLU A 137 3.31 5.05 -14.03
N LYS A 138 2.08 4.50 -14.16
CA LYS A 138 0.88 5.27 -14.53
C LYS A 138 0.59 6.41 -13.55
N CYS A 139 0.82 6.17 -12.24
CA CYS A 139 0.66 7.17 -11.19
C CYS A 139 1.65 8.33 -11.38
N VAL A 140 2.94 8.03 -11.59
CA VAL A 140 3.97 9.08 -11.83
C VAL A 140 3.58 9.97 -13.01
N VAL A 141 3.14 9.36 -14.12
CA VAL A 141 2.72 10.10 -15.32
C VAL A 141 1.47 10.94 -15.06
N ARG A 142 0.48 10.39 -14.35
CA ARG A 142 -0.76 11.11 -14.01
C ARG A 142 -0.45 12.31 -13.12
N ARG A 143 0.30 12.11 -12.04
CA ARG A 143 0.71 13.17 -11.14
C ARG A 143 1.51 14.27 -11.86
N ALA A 144 2.45 13.90 -12.74
CA ALA A 144 3.18 14.88 -13.56
C ALA A 144 2.28 15.72 -14.49
N LYS A 145 1.17 15.14 -14.99
CA LYS A 145 0.17 15.87 -15.78
C LYS A 145 -0.71 16.78 -14.94
N GLU A 146 -1.10 16.34 -13.77
CA GLU A 146 -1.92 17.10 -12.82
C GLU A 146 -1.19 18.33 -12.32
N GLU A 147 0.08 18.20 -11.98
CA GLU A 147 0.96 19.30 -11.58
C GLU A 147 1.40 20.20 -12.76
N GLY A 148 0.97 19.89 -13.99
CA GLY A 148 1.33 20.66 -15.17
C GLY A 148 2.81 20.58 -15.55
N ILE A 149 3.55 19.62 -15.00
CA ILE A 149 4.97 19.38 -15.32
C ILE A 149 5.11 18.99 -16.78
N ILE A 150 4.21 18.14 -17.28
CA ILE A 150 4.11 17.74 -18.69
C ILE A 150 2.75 18.11 -19.26
N ASN A 151 2.67 18.23 -20.59
CA ASN A 151 1.39 18.50 -21.25
C ASN A 151 0.41 17.35 -21.03
N ARG A 152 -0.87 17.67 -20.74
CA ARG A 152 -1.95 16.68 -20.54
C ARG A 152 -2.14 15.74 -21.72
N LYS A 153 -1.82 16.19 -22.95
CA LYS A 153 -1.90 15.40 -24.18
C LYS A 153 -0.66 14.52 -24.40
N TRP A 154 0.37 14.66 -23.55
CA TRP A 154 1.56 13.84 -23.69
C TRP A 154 1.21 12.35 -23.48
N GLN A 155 1.59 11.53 -24.47
CA GLN A 155 1.36 10.09 -24.44
C GLN A 155 2.70 9.39 -24.27
N ASN A 156 2.73 8.42 -23.42
CA ASN A 156 3.87 7.56 -23.23
C ASN A 156 3.54 6.16 -23.74
N ASN A 157 4.40 5.61 -24.59
CA ASN A 157 4.39 4.20 -24.94
C ASN A 157 5.16 3.39 -23.87
N ILE A 158 4.83 3.60 -22.59
CA ILE A 158 5.30 2.69 -21.55
C ILE A 158 4.52 1.39 -21.76
N GLN A 159 5.07 0.51 -22.59
CA GLN A 159 4.65 -0.88 -22.60
C GLN A 159 4.84 -1.40 -21.17
N ASN A 160 3.86 -2.11 -20.65
CA ASN A 160 3.94 -2.81 -19.37
C ASN A 160 5.16 -3.71 -19.42
N ILE A 161 6.30 -3.20 -18.99
CA ILE A 161 7.49 -4.02 -18.83
C ILE A 161 7.18 -4.81 -17.58
N ILE A 162 7.09 -6.12 -17.73
CA ILE A 162 7.05 -7.07 -16.63
C ILE A 162 8.27 -6.75 -15.76
N VAL A 163 8.02 -6.06 -14.66
CA VAL A 163 9.06 -5.76 -13.67
C VAL A 163 9.19 -7.02 -12.84
N ASP A 164 10.42 -7.41 -12.62
CA ASP A 164 10.83 -8.44 -11.67
C ASP A 164 9.98 -8.41 -10.39
N GLU A 165 9.69 -9.55 -9.81
CA GLU A 165 8.73 -9.73 -8.73
C GLU A 165 8.82 -8.63 -7.65
N ARG A 166 7.85 -7.73 -7.66
CA ARG A 166 7.68 -6.70 -6.63
C ARG A 166 7.16 -7.38 -5.36
N LYS A 167 8.07 -7.86 -4.53
CA LYS A 167 7.70 -8.56 -3.30
C LYS A 167 6.78 -7.72 -2.43
N ALA A 168 5.62 -8.30 -2.07
CA ALA A 168 4.66 -7.68 -1.17
C ALA A 168 5.29 -7.40 0.21
N GLU A 169 4.80 -6.36 0.88
CA GLU A 169 5.14 -6.07 2.27
C GLU A 169 4.41 -7.08 3.17
N LEU A 170 5.11 -7.72 4.10
CA LEU A 170 4.52 -8.75 4.96
C LEU A 170 4.11 -8.17 6.31
N PRO A 171 2.93 -8.53 6.83
CA PRO A 171 2.53 -8.21 8.19
C PRO A 171 3.44 -8.92 9.18
N THR A 172 4.08 -8.16 10.06
CA THR A 172 4.98 -8.71 11.07
C THR A 172 4.28 -9.01 12.39
N ARG A 173 3.21 -8.28 12.70
CA ARG A 173 2.47 -8.41 13.95
C ARG A 173 1.85 -9.79 14.12
N LEU A 174 1.19 -10.33 13.10
CA LEU A 174 0.62 -11.67 13.13
C LEU A 174 1.72 -12.72 13.33
N LEU A 175 2.83 -12.60 12.60
CA LEU A 175 3.98 -13.49 12.74
C LEU A 175 4.54 -13.47 14.18
N GLN A 176 4.70 -12.29 14.78
CA GLN A 176 5.17 -12.14 16.16
C GLN A 176 4.22 -12.81 17.18
N ILE A 177 2.90 -12.64 17.01
CA ILE A 177 1.89 -13.28 17.88
C ILE A 177 1.97 -14.80 17.77
N VAL A 178 2.03 -15.32 16.54
CA VAL A 178 2.11 -16.78 16.29
C VAL A 178 3.42 -17.35 16.80
N LEU A 179 4.55 -16.67 16.58
CA LEU A 179 5.86 -17.06 17.08
C LEU A 179 5.86 -17.16 18.61
N ARG A 180 5.33 -16.15 19.28
CA ARG A 180 5.21 -16.14 20.74
C ARG A 180 4.34 -17.29 21.25
N ALA A 181 3.14 -17.44 20.71
CA ALA A 181 2.23 -18.52 21.10
C ALA A 181 2.84 -19.92 20.86
N TYR A 182 3.63 -20.07 19.79
CA TYR A 182 4.35 -21.32 19.52
C TYR A 182 5.49 -21.57 20.52
N THR A 183 6.29 -20.56 20.82
CA THR A 183 7.40 -20.69 21.79
C THR A 183 6.92 -20.89 23.22
N GLU A 184 5.76 -20.34 23.58
CA GLU A 184 5.12 -20.56 24.89
C GLU A 184 4.32 -21.87 24.94
N GLY A 185 4.25 -22.64 23.85
CA GLY A 185 3.54 -23.92 23.78
C GLY A 185 2.01 -23.80 23.72
N GLU A 186 1.51 -22.60 23.48
CA GLU A 186 0.07 -22.31 23.39
C GLU A 186 -0.55 -22.70 22.04
N THR A 187 0.27 -22.91 21.01
CA THR A 187 -0.19 -23.33 19.69
C THR A 187 0.71 -24.43 19.10
N SER A 188 0.11 -25.30 18.27
CA SER A 188 0.84 -26.33 17.53
C SER A 188 1.39 -25.77 16.22
N ILE A 189 2.42 -26.48 15.65
CA ILE A 189 2.97 -26.14 14.35
C ILE A 189 1.91 -26.15 13.22
N SER A 190 0.95 -27.09 13.29
CA SER A 190 -0.14 -27.18 12.32
C SER A 190 -1.08 -25.96 12.40
N ARG A 191 -1.41 -25.53 13.62
CA ARG A 191 -2.23 -24.35 13.83
C ARG A 191 -1.47 -23.06 13.47
N ALA A 192 -0.18 -22.99 13.76
CA ALA A 192 0.67 -21.88 13.32
C ALA A 192 0.72 -21.79 11.79
N ALA A 193 0.89 -22.91 11.09
CA ALA A 193 0.87 -22.97 9.62
C ALA A 193 -0.47 -22.48 9.05
N GLU A 194 -1.58 -22.88 9.66
CA GLU A 194 -2.92 -22.42 9.27
C GLU A 194 -3.08 -20.90 9.45
N LEU A 195 -2.68 -20.35 10.59
CA LEU A 195 -2.73 -18.92 10.90
C LEU A 195 -1.84 -18.09 9.96
N LEU A 196 -0.66 -18.61 9.62
CA LEU A 196 0.27 -17.96 8.68
C LEU A 196 -0.06 -18.28 7.21
N GLN A 197 -1.11 -19.04 6.95
CA GLN A 197 -1.58 -19.46 5.62
C GLN A 197 -0.47 -20.12 4.77
N THR A 198 0.38 -20.90 5.43
CA THR A 198 1.48 -21.63 4.81
C THR A 198 1.38 -23.14 5.09
N ASP A 199 2.27 -23.93 4.54
CA ASP A 199 2.39 -25.35 4.90
C ASP A 199 3.20 -25.54 6.19
N SER A 200 3.06 -26.72 6.82
CA SER A 200 3.69 -27.01 8.11
C SER A 200 5.23 -27.03 8.02
N SER A 201 5.82 -27.33 6.87
CA SER A 201 7.28 -27.32 6.70
C SER A 201 7.82 -25.91 6.64
N THR A 202 7.18 -25.03 5.89
CA THR A 202 7.51 -23.59 5.82
C THR A 202 7.30 -22.92 7.18
N ALA A 203 6.17 -23.21 7.86
CA ALA A 203 5.92 -22.71 9.21
C ALA A 203 7.01 -23.15 10.18
N ALA A 204 7.41 -24.43 10.13
CA ALA A 204 8.46 -24.96 11.01
C ALA A 204 9.82 -24.28 10.79
N THR A 205 10.16 -23.92 9.55
CA THR A 205 11.37 -23.17 9.24
C THR A 205 11.28 -21.73 9.77
N THR A 206 10.19 -21.04 9.46
CA THR A 206 9.96 -19.64 9.89
C THR A 206 9.94 -19.46 11.41
N LEU A 207 9.46 -20.47 12.16
CA LEU A 207 9.33 -20.42 13.62
C LEU A 207 10.59 -20.90 14.36
N LYS A 208 11.60 -21.44 13.65
CA LYS A 208 12.85 -21.93 14.24
C LYS A 208 14.07 -21.02 13.98
N GLU A 209 13.96 -20.09 13.02
CA GLU A 209 14.93 -19.04 12.75
C GLU A 209 14.77 -17.86 13.73
#